data_4595715df7eb242bd7ed589d3fcafcc0
#
_entry.id   4595715df7eb242bd7ed589d3fcafcc0
#
_cell.length_a   1.000
_cell.length_b   1.000
_cell.length_c   1.000
_cell.angle_alpha   90.00
_cell.angle_beta   90.00
_cell.angle_gamma   90.00
#
_symmetry.space_group_name_H-M   'P 1'
#
loop_
_entity.id
_entity.type
_entity.pdbx_description
1 polymer ?
#
loop_
_entity_poly.entity_id
_entity_poly.type
_entity_poly.pdbx_seq_one_letter_code
_entity_poly.pdbx_strand_id
1 'polypeptide(L)'
;MHLCDIENGQSLSGCFLLRQASLRSTAAGKPYLSGQLADRTASVELKVWDYSGPIGVRPEDIGCVVKIRGQVSEFKSAPQLTAGRIRMADGNDRYDLSALVPTAPIDTDARVAEIERLIDSMEDADYQSVARTMLARHLEAFRSIPAAKSVHHSFLSGPLMHTSNM
;
A
#
# COMPACT_ATOMS: atom_id res chain seq x y z
N MET A 1 -1.90 -14.66 6.34
CA MET A 1 -1.26 -14.27 7.61
C MET A 1 -1.32 -12.75 7.66
N HIS A 2 -1.87 -12.19 8.70
CA HIS A 2 -2.04 -10.75 8.85
C HIS A 2 -1.13 -10.20 9.94
N LEU A 3 -0.78 -8.93 9.84
CA LEU A 3 0.10 -8.29 10.83
C LEU A 3 -0.53 -8.14 12.21
N CYS A 4 -1.87 -8.17 12.31
CA CYS A 4 -2.55 -8.18 13.61
C CYS A 4 -2.36 -9.50 14.39
N ASP A 5 -1.99 -10.60 13.70
CA ASP A 5 -1.89 -11.94 14.27
C ASP A 5 -0.44 -12.37 14.54
N ILE A 6 0.54 -11.45 14.41
CA ILE A 6 1.94 -11.78 14.62
C ILE A 6 2.29 -11.88 16.10
N GLU A 7 3.10 -12.89 16.42
CA GLU A 7 3.56 -13.16 17.78
C GLU A 7 5.07 -12.94 17.94
N ASN A 8 5.50 -12.59 19.15
CA ASN A 8 6.93 -12.45 19.47
C ASN A 8 7.67 -13.77 19.23
N GLY A 9 8.84 -13.71 18.62
CA GLY A 9 9.65 -14.87 18.24
C GLY A 9 9.24 -15.56 16.94
N GLN A 10 8.16 -15.12 16.31
CA GLN A 10 7.66 -15.73 15.06
C GLN A 10 8.53 -15.33 13.85
N SER A 11 8.80 -16.30 12.98
CA SER A 11 9.37 -16.03 11.66
C SER A 11 8.29 -15.55 10.69
N LEU A 12 8.52 -14.41 10.07
CA LEU A 12 7.61 -13.79 9.12
C LEU A 12 8.23 -13.76 7.72
N SER A 13 7.47 -14.21 6.71
CA SER A 13 7.86 -14.08 5.31
C SER A 13 6.62 -13.76 4.48
N GLY A 14 6.67 -12.66 3.73
CA GLY A 14 5.52 -12.22 2.93
C GLY A 14 5.75 -10.90 2.21
N CYS A 15 4.70 -10.45 1.54
CA CYS A 15 4.65 -9.15 0.89
C CYS A 15 3.84 -8.19 1.77
N PHE A 16 4.35 -6.96 1.94
CA PHE A 16 3.73 -5.92 2.78
C PHE A 16 3.91 -4.56 2.13
N LEU A 17 3.04 -3.62 2.47
CA LEU A 17 3.16 -2.24 2.03
C LEU A 17 4.22 -1.51 2.86
N LEU A 18 5.16 -0.85 2.21
CA LEU A 18 6.14 0.01 2.86
C LEU A 18 5.51 1.38 3.14
N ARG A 19 5.21 1.68 4.40
CA ARG A 19 4.60 2.96 4.82
C ARG A 19 5.63 4.03 5.12
N GLN A 20 6.76 3.63 5.70
CA GLN A 20 7.85 4.53 6.04
C GLN A 20 9.18 3.83 5.80
N ALA A 21 10.18 4.60 5.40
CA ALA A 21 11.55 4.13 5.26
C ALA A 21 12.52 5.29 5.50
N SER A 22 13.58 5.02 6.24
CA SER A 22 14.68 5.97 6.47
C SER A 22 15.98 5.21 6.72
N LEU A 23 17.06 5.66 6.10
CA LEU A 23 18.40 5.16 6.40
C LEU A 23 18.91 5.88 7.65
N ARG A 24 19.42 5.12 8.59
CA ARG A 24 19.96 5.60 9.86
C ARG A 24 21.28 4.91 10.19
N SER A 25 22.02 5.45 11.14
CA SER A 25 23.24 4.83 11.68
C SER A 25 23.06 4.54 13.17
N THR A 26 23.61 3.42 13.61
CA THR A 26 23.73 3.09 15.03
C THR A 26 24.77 3.99 15.71
N ALA A 27 24.84 3.96 17.05
CA ALA A 27 25.89 4.66 17.78
C ALA A 27 27.31 4.21 17.40
N ALA A 28 27.47 2.99 16.91
CA ALA A 28 28.71 2.45 16.39
C ALA A 28 28.98 2.77 14.89
N GLY A 29 28.16 3.65 14.29
CA GLY A 29 28.30 4.07 12.89
C GLY A 29 27.81 3.04 11.84
N LYS A 30 27.22 1.91 12.25
CA LYS A 30 26.72 0.91 11.31
C LYS A 30 25.38 1.38 10.71
N PRO A 31 25.21 1.32 9.37
CA PRO A 31 23.97 1.72 8.73
C PRO A 31 22.86 0.71 8.96
N TYR A 32 21.62 1.17 9.07
CA TYR A 32 20.43 0.32 9.09
C TYR A 32 19.24 1.02 8.45
N LEU A 33 18.32 0.24 7.89
CA LEU A 33 17.04 0.74 7.42
C LEU A 33 16.02 0.67 8.58
N SER A 34 15.41 1.80 8.89
CA SER A 34 14.28 1.90 9.80
C SER A 34 13.03 2.26 9.01
N GLY A 35 11.95 1.58 9.25
CA GLY A 35 10.72 1.81 8.51
C GLY A 35 9.49 1.29 9.21
N GLN A 36 8.38 1.31 8.49
CA GLN A 36 7.10 0.74 8.91
C GLN A 36 6.51 -0.05 7.75
N LEU A 37 6.15 -1.29 8.02
CA LEU A 37 5.37 -2.14 7.13
C LEU A 37 3.91 -2.12 7.55
N ALA A 38 3.03 -2.28 6.59
CA ALA A 38 1.60 -2.41 6.84
C ALA A 38 0.96 -3.46 5.94
N ASP A 39 -0.12 -4.03 6.44
CA ASP A 39 -1.17 -4.66 5.68
C ASP A 39 -2.51 -3.97 5.98
N ARG A 40 -3.62 -4.53 5.52
CA ARG A 40 -4.95 -3.97 5.78
C ARG A 40 -5.36 -4.02 7.25
N THR A 41 -4.69 -4.82 8.08
CA THR A 41 -5.09 -5.09 9.48
C THR A 41 -4.29 -4.31 10.49
N ALA A 42 -2.99 -4.12 10.25
CA ALA A 42 -2.09 -3.46 11.19
C ALA A 42 -0.85 -2.88 10.51
N SER A 43 -0.02 -2.23 11.31
CA SER A 43 1.32 -1.84 10.92
C SER A 43 2.34 -2.26 11.97
N VAL A 44 3.56 -2.58 11.54
CA VAL A 44 4.66 -3.03 12.39
C VAL A 44 5.94 -2.27 12.08
N GLU A 45 6.72 -1.97 13.10
CA GLU A 45 8.03 -1.34 12.93
C GLU A 45 9.00 -2.31 12.24
N LEU A 46 9.77 -1.79 11.28
CA LEU A 46 10.76 -2.54 10.51
C LEU A 46 12.17 -2.08 10.88
N LYS A 47 13.05 -3.03 11.13
CA LYS A 47 14.51 -2.83 11.19
C LYS A 47 15.23 -3.81 10.27
N VAL A 48 16.18 -3.28 9.50
CA VAL A 48 17.09 -4.10 8.69
C VAL A 48 18.50 -3.64 9.05
N TRP A 49 19.16 -4.46 9.83
CA TRP A 49 20.50 -4.15 10.34
C TRP A 49 21.58 -4.37 9.27
N ASP A 50 22.71 -3.66 9.40
CA ASP A 50 23.84 -3.69 8.46
C ASP A 50 23.40 -3.41 7.00
N TYR A 51 22.40 -2.54 6.83
CA TYR A 51 21.82 -2.19 5.55
C TYR A 51 22.60 -1.09 4.85
N SER A 52 23.47 -1.49 3.91
CA SER A 52 24.36 -0.55 3.20
C SER A 52 23.76 0.09 1.94
N GLY A 53 22.49 -0.12 1.68
CA GLY A 53 21.78 0.54 0.55
C GLY A 53 21.75 -0.29 -0.72
N PRO A 54 22.04 0.08 -1.91
CA PRO A 54 21.24 0.27 -3.11
C PRO A 54 20.59 -0.99 -3.74
N ILE A 55 20.79 -2.20 -3.20
CA ILE A 55 20.23 -3.46 -3.77
C ILE A 55 18.96 -3.89 -3.02
N GLY A 56 18.09 -2.98 -2.71
CA GLY A 56 16.89 -3.36 -1.95
C GLY A 56 15.86 -2.27 -2.05
N VAL A 57 15.49 -1.78 -0.90
CA VAL A 57 14.44 -0.80 -0.72
C VAL A 57 15.07 0.53 -0.33
N ARG A 58 14.64 1.60 -0.96
CA ARG A 58 15.08 2.96 -0.71
C ARG A 58 14.01 3.76 0.04
N PRO A 59 14.37 4.86 0.72
CA PRO A 59 13.38 5.74 1.35
C PRO A 59 12.30 6.27 0.38
N GLU A 60 12.64 6.45 -0.89
CA GLU A 60 11.71 6.89 -1.93
C GLU A 60 10.70 5.82 -2.37
N ASP A 61 10.92 4.55 -2.03
CA ASP A 61 10.02 3.44 -2.38
C ASP A 61 8.81 3.34 -1.43
N ILE A 62 8.56 4.34 -0.60
CA ILE A 62 7.36 4.43 0.24
C ILE A 62 6.10 4.36 -0.64
N GLY A 63 5.15 3.52 -0.22
CA GLY A 63 3.92 3.22 -0.95
C GLY A 63 4.04 2.03 -1.91
N CYS A 64 5.22 1.44 -2.06
CA CYS A 64 5.42 0.23 -2.84
C CYS A 64 5.27 -1.04 -1.97
N VAL A 65 5.04 -2.17 -2.64
CA VAL A 65 5.00 -3.48 -1.99
C VAL A 65 6.41 -4.04 -1.92
N VAL A 66 6.80 -4.47 -0.73
CA VAL A 66 8.09 -5.11 -0.47
C VAL A 66 7.90 -6.54 -0.01
N LYS A 67 8.78 -7.42 -0.45
CA LYS A 67 8.88 -8.78 0.07
C LYS A 67 9.94 -8.83 1.15
N ILE A 68 9.56 -9.38 2.31
CA ILE A 68 10.45 -9.51 3.46
C ILE A 68 10.56 -10.94 3.93
N ARG A 69 11.69 -11.22 4.60
CA ARG A 69 11.86 -12.39 5.45
C ARG A 69 12.61 -11.95 6.71
N GLY A 70 12.01 -12.20 7.86
CA GLY A 70 12.58 -11.75 9.13
C GLY A 70 11.94 -12.43 10.33
N GLN A 71 12.24 -11.90 11.48
CA GLN A 71 11.75 -12.41 12.76
C GLN A 71 11.08 -11.28 13.55
N VAL A 72 9.94 -11.60 14.14
CA VAL A 72 9.22 -10.67 15.02
C VAL A 72 9.87 -10.69 16.38
N SER A 73 10.13 -9.52 16.94
CA SER A 73 10.62 -9.31 18.30
C SER A 73 9.74 -8.25 18.97
N GLU A 74 9.87 -8.15 20.27
CA GLU A 74 9.21 -7.09 21.03
C GLU A 74 10.22 -5.99 21.37
N PHE A 75 9.87 -4.75 21.13
CA PHE A 75 10.64 -3.58 21.53
C PHE A 75 9.71 -2.53 22.15
N LYS A 76 9.96 -2.15 23.40
CA LYS A 76 9.13 -1.21 24.18
C LYS A 76 7.64 -1.61 24.20
N SER A 77 7.37 -2.90 24.42
CA SER A 77 6.02 -3.48 24.46
C SER A 77 5.23 -3.36 23.14
N ALA A 78 5.94 -3.18 22.03
CA ALA A 78 5.35 -3.18 20.69
C ALA A 78 6.07 -4.20 19.80
N PRO A 79 5.33 -4.86 18.87
CA PRO A 79 5.95 -5.78 17.93
C PRO A 79 6.86 -5.01 16.96
N GLN A 80 8.04 -5.55 16.73
CA GLN A 80 9.04 -5.04 15.79
C GLN A 80 9.52 -6.18 14.91
N LEU A 81 9.59 -5.96 13.61
CA LEU A 81 10.12 -6.91 12.67
C LEU A 81 11.58 -6.60 12.35
N THR A 82 12.47 -7.53 12.67
CA THR A 82 13.85 -7.51 12.21
C THR A 82 13.97 -8.34 10.94
N ALA A 83 14.10 -7.68 9.80
CA ALA A 83 14.22 -8.35 8.51
C ALA A 83 15.70 -8.67 8.20
N GLY A 84 15.97 -9.95 7.90
CA GLY A 84 17.25 -10.39 7.37
C GLY A 84 17.34 -10.23 5.86
N ARG A 85 16.19 -10.16 5.18
CA ARG A 85 16.10 -9.89 3.74
C ARG A 85 14.90 -9.01 3.44
N ILE A 86 15.12 -8.02 2.58
CA ILE A 86 14.08 -7.13 2.05
C ILE A 86 14.38 -6.82 0.58
N ARG A 87 13.37 -6.83 -0.25
CA ARG A 87 13.43 -6.38 -1.65
C ARG A 87 12.09 -5.85 -2.12
N MET A 88 12.08 -5.16 -3.23
CA MET A 88 10.83 -4.83 -3.91
C MET A 88 10.12 -6.11 -4.34
N ALA A 89 8.80 -6.14 -4.24
CA ALA A 89 8.00 -7.20 -4.84
C ALA A 89 8.07 -7.08 -6.37
N ASP A 90 8.12 -8.21 -7.03
CA ASP A 90 8.17 -8.31 -8.50
C ASP A 90 7.02 -9.16 -9.05
N GLY A 91 6.92 -9.29 -10.38
CA GLY A 91 5.85 -10.03 -11.05
C GLY A 91 5.76 -11.53 -10.72
N ASN A 92 6.79 -12.12 -10.09
CA ASN A 92 6.80 -13.51 -9.65
C ASN A 92 6.23 -13.66 -8.22
N ASP A 93 6.10 -12.55 -7.49
CA ASP A 93 5.55 -12.57 -6.15
C ASP A 93 4.01 -12.56 -6.24
N ARG A 94 3.41 -13.59 -5.69
CA ARG A 94 1.95 -13.67 -5.58
C ARG A 94 1.52 -12.99 -4.29
N TYR A 95 0.81 -11.88 -4.40
CA TYR A 95 0.17 -11.20 -3.29
C TYR A 95 -1.15 -10.58 -3.74
N ASP A 96 -2.07 -10.43 -2.80
CA ASP A 96 -3.34 -9.76 -3.01
C ASP A 96 -3.26 -8.34 -2.46
N LEU A 97 -3.42 -7.35 -3.33
CA LEU A 97 -3.43 -5.93 -2.94
C LEU A 97 -4.52 -5.63 -1.92
N SER A 98 -5.68 -6.29 -1.99
CA SER A 98 -6.76 -6.10 -1.02
C SER A 98 -6.41 -6.55 0.40
N ALA A 99 -5.41 -7.43 0.53
CA ALA A 99 -4.87 -7.84 1.81
C ALA A 99 -3.82 -6.87 2.38
N LEU A 100 -3.26 -6.00 1.53
CA LEU A 100 -2.19 -5.06 1.90
C LEU A 100 -2.71 -3.64 2.15
N VAL A 101 -3.76 -3.24 1.45
CA VAL A 101 -4.32 -1.89 1.50
C VAL A 101 -5.79 -1.99 1.92
N PRO A 102 -6.27 -1.20 2.86
CA PRO A 102 -7.69 -1.11 3.14
C PRO A 102 -8.48 -0.82 1.87
N THR A 103 -9.66 -1.40 1.75
CA THR A 103 -10.59 -1.10 0.66
C THR A 103 -11.59 -0.04 1.14
N ALA A 104 -12.00 0.86 0.25
CA ALA A 104 -13.06 1.81 0.57
C ALA A 104 -14.33 1.05 1.01
N PRO A 105 -14.99 1.50 2.09
CA PRO A 105 -16.24 0.89 2.54
C PRO A 105 -17.42 1.37 1.66
N ILE A 106 -17.32 1.14 0.36
CA ILE A 106 -18.30 1.57 -0.65
C ILE A 106 -18.70 0.39 -1.53
N ASP A 107 -19.92 0.41 -2.00
CA ASP A 107 -20.36 -0.42 -3.12
C ASP A 107 -19.80 0.19 -4.42
N THR A 108 -18.78 -0.44 -4.97
CA THR A 108 -18.08 0.06 -6.17
C THR A 108 -18.98 0.07 -7.40
N ASP A 109 -19.90 -0.90 -7.54
CA ASP A 109 -20.82 -0.96 -8.68
C ASP A 109 -21.86 0.14 -8.59
N ALA A 110 -22.42 0.37 -7.41
CA ALA A 110 -23.35 1.48 -7.19
C ALA A 110 -22.69 2.85 -7.46
N ARG A 111 -21.42 3.04 -7.09
CA ARG A 111 -20.69 4.29 -7.37
C ARG A 111 -20.35 4.48 -8.84
N VAL A 112 -20.01 3.41 -9.56
CA VAL A 112 -19.84 3.48 -11.02
C VAL A 112 -21.15 3.87 -11.69
N ALA A 113 -22.25 3.23 -11.34
CA ALA A 113 -23.56 3.56 -11.87
C ALA A 113 -24.02 5.01 -11.56
N GLU A 114 -23.59 5.56 -10.42
CA GLU A 114 -23.83 6.97 -10.07
C GLU A 114 -23.05 7.92 -11.00
N ILE A 115 -21.75 7.64 -11.23
CA ILE A 115 -20.92 8.43 -12.15
C ILE A 115 -21.48 8.34 -13.59
N GLU A 116 -21.90 7.16 -14.04
CA GLU A 116 -22.52 6.98 -15.36
C GLU A 116 -23.78 7.82 -15.51
N ARG A 117 -24.65 7.85 -14.49
CA ARG A 117 -25.84 8.71 -14.49
C ARG A 117 -25.51 10.21 -14.54
N LEU A 118 -24.44 10.63 -13.85
CA LEU A 118 -23.98 12.02 -13.91
C LEU A 118 -23.46 12.36 -15.30
N ILE A 119 -22.71 11.44 -15.94
CA ILE A 119 -22.24 11.61 -17.32
C ILE A 119 -23.45 11.70 -18.26
N ASP A 120 -24.46 10.87 -18.09
CA ASP A 120 -25.68 10.88 -18.92
C ASP A 120 -26.47 12.17 -18.80
N SER A 121 -26.37 12.85 -17.67
CA SER A 121 -27.05 14.15 -17.42
C SER A 121 -26.31 15.35 -18.01
N MET A 122 -25.12 15.19 -18.58
CA MET A 122 -24.39 16.28 -19.21
C MET A 122 -25.08 16.76 -20.47
N GLU A 123 -25.30 18.07 -20.61
CA GLU A 123 -25.95 18.67 -21.78
C GLU A 123 -25.01 18.73 -23.00
N ASP A 124 -23.71 18.89 -22.77
CA ASP A 124 -22.71 18.98 -23.83
C ASP A 124 -22.27 17.57 -24.26
N ALA A 125 -22.57 17.24 -25.52
CA ALA A 125 -22.29 15.92 -26.09
C ALA A 125 -20.79 15.60 -26.18
N ASP A 126 -19.93 16.60 -26.37
CA ASP A 126 -18.49 16.39 -26.48
C ASP A 126 -17.91 16.07 -25.09
N TYR A 127 -18.28 16.81 -24.07
CA TYR A 127 -17.88 16.52 -22.67
C TYR A 127 -18.44 15.17 -22.22
N GLN A 128 -19.68 14.83 -22.55
CA GLN A 128 -20.26 13.54 -22.24
C GLN A 128 -19.48 12.39 -22.89
N SER A 129 -19.13 12.53 -24.17
CA SER A 129 -18.33 11.53 -24.91
C SER A 129 -16.95 11.32 -24.32
N VAL A 130 -16.25 12.42 -23.99
CA VAL A 130 -14.93 12.37 -23.34
C VAL A 130 -15.03 11.70 -21.97
N ALA A 131 -15.96 12.12 -21.11
CA ALA A 131 -16.12 11.55 -19.78
C ALA A 131 -16.42 10.05 -19.81
N ARG A 132 -17.30 9.63 -20.72
CA ARG A 132 -17.66 8.21 -20.93
C ARG A 132 -16.45 7.39 -21.39
N THR A 133 -15.68 7.92 -22.35
CA THR A 133 -14.47 7.27 -22.85
C THR A 133 -13.41 7.13 -21.77
N MET A 134 -13.21 8.18 -20.97
CA MET A 134 -12.25 8.17 -19.85
C MET A 134 -12.66 7.18 -18.77
N LEU A 135 -13.93 7.17 -18.37
CA LEU A 135 -14.44 6.22 -17.38
C LEU A 135 -14.23 4.77 -17.87
N ALA A 136 -14.69 4.45 -19.10
CA ALA A 136 -14.55 3.11 -19.67
C ALA A 136 -13.07 2.66 -19.75
N ARG A 137 -12.16 3.56 -20.16
CA ARG A 137 -10.75 3.26 -20.32
C ARG A 137 -10.04 2.98 -18.99
N HIS A 138 -10.47 3.62 -17.92
CA HIS A 138 -9.79 3.58 -16.63
C HIS A 138 -10.60 2.90 -15.51
N LEU A 139 -11.72 2.24 -15.84
CA LEU A 139 -12.65 1.68 -14.86
C LEU A 139 -11.97 0.71 -13.90
N GLU A 140 -11.15 -0.22 -14.40
CA GLU A 140 -10.40 -1.17 -13.56
C GLU A 140 -9.42 -0.47 -12.62
N ALA A 141 -8.75 0.57 -13.09
CA ALA A 141 -7.87 1.37 -12.25
C ALA A 141 -8.67 2.12 -11.16
N PHE A 142 -9.81 2.71 -11.50
CA PHE A 142 -10.70 3.37 -10.54
C PHE A 142 -11.16 2.43 -9.42
N ARG A 143 -11.40 1.16 -9.74
CA ARG A 143 -11.83 0.13 -8.80
C ARG A 143 -10.70 -0.42 -7.93
N SER A 144 -9.46 -0.47 -8.45
CA SER A 144 -8.38 -1.28 -7.88
C SER A 144 -7.21 -0.49 -7.29
N ILE A 145 -7.06 0.81 -7.61
CA ILE A 145 -5.93 1.59 -7.11
C ILE A 145 -6.32 2.53 -5.96
N PRO A 146 -5.38 2.87 -5.06
CA PRO A 146 -5.57 3.96 -4.11
C PRO A 146 -5.39 5.32 -4.79
N ALA A 147 -6.16 6.34 -4.36
CA ALA A 147 -6.03 7.70 -4.90
C ALA A 147 -4.73 8.39 -4.45
N ALA A 148 -4.14 7.97 -3.34
CA ALA A 148 -2.92 8.55 -2.79
C ALA A 148 -2.06 7.52 -2.06
N LYS A 149 -0.76 7.80 -1.92
CA LYS A 149 0.18 6.91 -1.21
C LYS A 149 0.00 6.92 0.32
N SER A 150 -0.42 8.04 0.92
CA SER A 150 -0.37 8.17 2.38
C SER A 150 -1.36 9.14 3.03
N VAL A 151 -2.21 9.84 2.26
CA VAL A 151 -3.15 10.84 2.80
C VAL A 151 -4.59 10.45 2.47
N HIS A 152 -5.47 11.39 2.18
CA HIS A 152 -6.88 11.12 1.89
C HIS A 152 -7.06 10.09 0.77
N HIS A 153 -7.99 9.14 0.96
CA HIS A 153 -8.30 8.09 -0.01
C HIS A 153 -7.14 7.13 -0.35
N SER A 154 -6.21 6.88 0.60
CA SER A 154 -5.11 5.90 0.46
C SER A 154 -5.57 4.43 0.61
N PHE A 155 -6.78 4.12 0.19
CA PHE A 155 -7.40 2.79 0.16
C PHE A 155 -7.80 2.43 -1.27
N LEU A 156 -7.97 1.14 -1.56
CA LEU A 156 -8.44 0.67 -2.86
C LEU A 156 -9.80 1.28 -3.17
N SER A 157 -10.06 1.57 -4.44
CA SER A 157 -11.25 2.32 -4.91
C SER A 157 -11.28 3.77 -4.43
N GLY A 158 -10.16 4.31 -3.95
CA GLY A 158 -10.05 5.70 -3.52
C GLY A 158 -10.43 6.72 -4.60
N PRO A 159 -9.92 6.61 -5.85
CA PRO A 159 -10.32 7.50 -6.94
C PRO A 159 -11.82 7.45 -7.22
N LEU A 160 -12.43 6.26 -7.21
CA LEU A 160 -13.86 6.08 -7.42
C LEU A 160 -14.69 6.79 -6.35
N MET A 161 -14.34 6.59 -5.07
CA MET A 161 -15.00 7.25 -3.95
C MET A 161 -14.82 8.77 -4.02
N HIS A 162 -13.63 9.25 -4.36
CA HIS A 162 -13.36 10.68 -4.50
C HIS A 162 -14.21 11.31 -5.60
N THR A 163 -14.19 10.70 -6.79
CA THR A 163 -14.93 11.21 -7.97
C THR A 163 -16.44 11.22 -7.73
N SER A 164 -17.01 10.18 -7.09
CA SER A 164 -18.44 10.12 -6.82
C SER A 164 -18.91 11.11 -5.73
N ASN A 165 -17.99 11.60 -4.90
CA ASN A 165 -18.32 12.57 -3.84
C ASN A 165 -18.15 14.04 -4.30
N MET A 166 -17.60 14.29 -5.48
CA MET A 166 -17.47 15.63 -6.08
C MET A 166 -18.75 16.10 -6.75
#